data_cbb000ddbc0a489a8856557e8c0dd74c
#
_entry.id   cbb000ddbc0a489a8856557e8c0dd74c
#
_cell.length_a   1.000
_cell.length_b   1.000
_cell.length_c   1.000
_cell.angle_alpha   90.00
_cell.angle_beta   90.00
_cell.angle_gamma   90.00
#
_symmetry.space_group_name_H-M   'P 1'
#
loop_
_entity.id
_entity.type
_entity.pdbx_description
1 polymer ?
#
loop_
_entity_poly.entity_id
_entity_poly.type
_entity_poly.pdbx_seq_one_letter_code
_entity_poly.pdbx_strand_id
1 'polypeptide(L)'
;MKDSFTVALIGLGNRGKDAYLPEFLKYGGKVRVTAIAEPVDEKRNEVAKLLGLAPEQCFRTGEELLAGPRLADAAVIATMDRQHVPQAVPALQKGYDLLLEKPVSPSLEECDLLARVARETGRRVVVCHVLRYTAFYKKVKELLDGGAVGQVMTVQAIENVGYWHQSHSFVRGNWRRTDESSPMLLQKCCHDLDLYLWLAGKSAKRVSSFGSNSFFNAAHAPKGAAARCLDGCAAKADCPFDAEKIYLTNAATGIDAGNDGWPCEVLAAHPAHDSVLDAIRTGPYGRCVFACDNDVVDHQVVNVEMTDGSTFGFTMTGFTEHNTRFARFFGTAGELSADLLSGDITLTPFGKPAQVFHIDAAEGHSGGDAGLVKAFVELMLGGEPGSGLTSLDVSLESHRIALAAEKSRLAGGAAVELQ
;
A
#
# COMPACT_ATOMS: atom_id res chain seq x y z
N MET A 1 -20.20 23.60 -9.18
CA MET A 1 -20.06 22.23 -8.61
C MET A 1 -20.85 21.28 -9.50
N LYS A 2 -20.30 20.09 -9.79
CA LYS A 2 -21.06 19.03 -10.48
C LYS A 2 -22.02 18.35 -9.49
N ASP A 3 -23.20 17.97 -9.94
CA ASP A 3 -24.14 17.23 -9.08
C ASP A 3 -23.78 15.75 -8.95
N SER A 4 -23.11 15.19 -9.97
CA SER A 4 -22.67 13.80 -10.04
C SER A 4 -21.51 13.61 -11.00
N PHE A 5 -20.84 12.45 -10.92
CA PHE A 5 -19.83 12.02 -11.89
C PHE A 5 -19.82 10.48 -12.02
N THR A 6 -19.14 10.00 -13.07
CA THR A 6 -19.04 8.59 -13.39
C THR A 6 -17.61 8.07 -13.22
N VAL A 7 -17.47 6.78 -12.88
CA VAL A 7 -16.19 6.11 -12.61
C VAL A 7 -16.09 4.82 -13.41
N ALA A 8 -14.92 4.57 -14.01
CA ALA A 8 -14.52 3.26 -14.51
C ALA A 8 -13.56 2.59 -13.51
N LEU A 9 -13.74 1.29 -13.23
CA LEU A 9 -12.85 0.53 -12.36
C LEU A 9 -11.97 -0.40 -13.21
N ILE A 10 -10.65 -0.23 -13.12
CA ILE A 10 -9.64 -1.05 -13.78
C ILE A 10 -8.87 -1.85 -12.72
N GLY A 11 -9.09 -3.19 -12.70
CA GLY A 11 -8.63 -4.08 -11.65
C GLY A 11 -9.67 -4.25 -10.53
N LEU A 12 -10.20 -5.47 -10.39
CA LEU A 12 -11.19 -5.87 -9.39
C LEU A 12 -10.60 -6.87 -8.37
N GLY A 13 -9.33 -6.63 -7.99
CA GLY A 13 -8.71 -7.27 -6.83
C GLY A 13 -9.21 -6.65 -5.51
N ASN A 14 -8.57 -7.01 -4.41
CA ASN A 14 -8.89 -6.49 -3.07
C ASN A 14 -9.05 -4.96 -3.03
N ARG A 15 -8.16 -4.20 -3.72
CA ARG A 15 -8.25 -2.74 -3.71
C ARG A 15 -9.46 -2.21 -4.48
N GLY A 16 -9.62 -2.64 -5.74
CA GLY A 16 -10.70 -2.14 -6.60
C GLY A 16 -12.09 -2.60 -6.15
N LYS A 17 -12.25 -3.92 -5.90
CA LYS A 17 -13.54 -4.54 -5.56
C LYS A 17 -13.91 -4.35 -4.10
N ASP A 18 -13.00 -4.69 -3.15
CA ASP A 18 -13.38 -4.84 -1.76
C ASP A 18 -13.13 -3.56 -0.94
N ALA A 19 -12.16 -2.72 -1.33
CA ALA A 19 -11.87 -1.47 -0.64
C ALA A 19 -12.59 -0.25 -1.25
N TYR A 20 -12.52 -0.03 -2.58
CA TYR A 20 -13.01 1.21 -3.19
C TYR A 20 -14.45 1.13 -3.69
N LEU A 21 -14.86 0.04 -4.34
CA LEU A 21 -16.21 -0.07 -4.88
C LEU A 21 -17.29 0.12 -3.80
N PRO A 22 -17.24 -0.52 -2.61
CA PRO A 22 -18.22 -0.31 -1.56
C PRO A 22 -18.29 1.14 -1.09
N GLU A 23 -17.14 1.84 -1.03
CA GLU A 23 -17.09 3.24 -0.64
C GLU A 23 -17.76 4.15 -1.67
N PHE A 24 -17.54 3.92 -2.97
CA PHE A 24 -18.22 4.65 -4.03
C PHE A 24 -19.74 4.44 -4.01
N LEU A 25 -20.20 3.21 -3.74
CA LEU A 25 -21.63 2.89 -3.69
C LEU A 25 -22.39 3.63 -2.59
N LYS A 26 -21.72 4.05 -1.49
CA LYS A 26 -22.32 4.85 -0.42
C LYS A 26 -22.81 6.23 -0.89
N TYR A 27 -22.29 6.74 -2.02
CA TYR A 27 -22.67 8.06 -2.56
C TYR A 27 -23.91 8.03 -3.45
N GLY A 28 -24.47 6.87 -3.73
CA GLY A 28 -25.71 6.71 -4.49
C GLY A 28 -25.69 7.45 -5.83
N GLY A 29 -26.69 8.29 -6.11
CA GLY A 29 -26.80 9.02 -7.37
C GLY A 29 -25.68 10.02 -7.68
N LYS A 30 -24.82 10.36 -6.71
CA LYS A 30 -23.70 11.28 -6.94
C LYS A 30 -22.51 10.61 -7.64
N VAL A 31 -22.35 9.30 -7.45
CA VAL A 31 -21.27 8.51 -8.07
C VAL A 31 -21.87 7.29 -8.73
N ARG A 32 -21.55 7.04 -10.00
CA ARG A 32 -21.99 5.86 -10.71
C ARG A 32 -20.82 5.18 -11.40
N VAL A 33 -20.63 3.89 -11.13
CA VAL A 33 -19.68 3.05 -11.88
C VAL A 33 -20.32 2.68 -13.21
N THR A 34 -19.64 2.99 -14.32
CA THR A 34 -20.18 2.83 -15.69
C THR A 34 -19.39 1.87 -16.54
N ALA A 35 -18.21 1.44 -16.11
CA ALA A 35 -17.41 0.43 -16.80
C ALA A 35 -16.46 -0.27 -15.83
N ILE A 36 -16.12 -1.51 -16.15
CA ILE A 36 -15.17 -2.32 -15.37
C ILE A 36 -14.20 -3.04 -16.30
N ALA A 37 -12.97 -3.30 -15.83
CA ALA A 37 -11.99 -4.13 -16.48
C ALA A 37 -11.33 -5.11 -15.49
N GLU A 38 -11.43 -6.43 -15.76
CA GLU A 38 -10.88 -7.49 -14.91
C GLU A 38 -10.65 -8.77 -15.75
N PRO A 39 -9.45 -9.37 -15.75
CA PRO A 39 -9.19 -10.57 -16.54
C PRO A 39 -9.90 -11.82 -16.03
N VAL A 40 -10.19 -11.90 -14.72
CA VAL A 40 -10.86 -13.06 -14.12
C VAL A 40 -12.36 -12.97 -14.37
N ASP A 41 -12.87 -13.86 -15.20
CA ASP A 41 -14.29 -13.86 -15.66
C ASP A 41 -15.28 -13.89 -14.49
N GLU A 42 -15.01 -14.69 -13.47
CA GLU A 42 -15.86 -14.83 -12.28
C GLU A 42 -16.02 -13.49 -11.55
N LYS A 43 -14.91 -12.82 -11.22
CA LYS A 43 -14.91 -11.52 -10.54
C LYS A 43 -15.59 -10.45 -11.40
N ARG A 44 -15.29 -10.42 -12.70
CA ARG A 44 -15.88 -9.45 -13.63
C ARG A 44 -17.39 -9.63 -13.72
N ASN A 45 -17.88 -10.87 -13.85
CA ASN A 45 -19.31 -11.17 -13.94
C ASN A 45 -20.06 -10.88 -12.64
N GLU A 46 -19.46 -11.16 -11.47
CA GLU A 46 -20.02 -10.84 -10.17
C GLU A 46 -20.24 -9.33 -10.03
N VAL A 47 -19.21 -8.52 -10.31
CA VAL A 47 -19.29 -7.05 -10.20
C VAL A 47 -20.19 -6.47 -11.28
N ALA A 48 -20.19 -6.99 -12.50
CA ALA A 48 -21.11 -6.57 -13.57
C ALA A 48 -22.59 -6.77 -13.15
N LYS A 49 -22.90 -7.94 -12.57
CA LYS A 49 -24.24 -8.24 -12.04
C LYS A 49 -24.62 -7.32 -10.89
N LEU A 50 -23.71 -7.08 -9.93
CA LEU A 50 -23.93 -6.17 -8.79
C LEU A 50 -24.27 -4.77 -9.27
N LEU A 51 -23.60 -4.28 -10.31
CA LEU A 51 -23.74 -2.91 -10.83
C LEU A 51 -24.79 -2.76 -11.94
N GLY A 52 -25.35 -3.86 -12.43
CA GLY A 52 -26.28 -3.86 -13.57
C GLY A 52 -25.65 -3.39 -14.87
N LEU A 53 -24.38 -3.70 -15.10
CA LEU A 53 -23.65 -3.29 -16.31
C LEU A 53 -23.98 -4.20 -17.50
N ALA A 54 -24.08 -3.57 -18.68
CA ALA A 54 -24.21 -4.28 -19.93
C ALA A 54 -22.86 -4.89 -20.40
N PRO A 55 -22.86 -5.94 -21.24
CA PRO A 55 -21.62 -6.60 -21.68
C PRO A 55 -20.59 -5.65 -22.30
N GLU A 56 -21.02 -4.62 -23.04
CA GLU A 56 -20.19 -3.60 -23.67
C GLU A 56 -19.52 -2.62 -22.68
N GLN A 57 -19.87 -2.71 -21.40
CA GLN A 57 -19.26 -1.94 -20.31
C GLN A 57 -18.27 -2.80 -19.49
N CYS A 58 -18.09 -4.08 -19.86
CA CYS A 58 -17.29 -5.06 -19.14
C CYS A 58 -16.13 -5.55 -20.01
N PHE A 59 -14.92 -5.22 -19.62
CA PHE A 59 -13.70 -5.48 -20.38
C PHE A 59 -12.82 -6.51 -19.65
N ARG A 60 -11.99 -7.22 -20.39
CA ARG A 60 -11.03 -8.16 -19.81
C ARG A 60 -9.79 -7.45 -19.28
N THR A 61 -9.38 -6.37 -19.95
CA THR A 61 -8.18 -5.62 -19.55
C THR A 61 -8.43 -4.12 -19.55
N GLY A 62 -7.58 -3.37 -18.81
CA GLY A 62 -7.60 -1.91 -18.83
C GLY A 62 -7.32 -1.35 -20.22
N GLU A 63 -6.44 -2.00 -20.97
CA GLU A 63 -6.08 -1.64 -22.34
C GLU A 63 -7.29 -1.73 -23.28
N GLU A 64 -8.09 -2.80 -23.18
CA GLU A 64 -9.35 -2.95 -23.96
C GLU A 64 -10.33 -1.80 -23.62
N LEU A 65 -10.54 -1.49 -22.35
CA LEU A 65 -11.40 -0.39 -21.91
C LEU A 65 -10.88 0.95 -22.45
N LEU A 66 -9.58 1.17 -22.38
CA LEU A 66 -8.95 2.42 -22.80
C LEU A 66 -8.76 2.52 -24.31
N ALA A 67 -8.85 1.45 -25.10
CA ALA A 67 -8.83 1.50 -26.55
C ALA A 67 -10.13 2.13 -27.13
N GLY A 68 -11.28 1.88 -26.49
CA GLY A 68 -12.59 2.38 -26.88
C GLY A 68 -12.82 3.88 -26.58
N PRO A 69 -14.06 4.36 -26.71
CA PRO A 69 -14.43 5.74 -26.32
C PRO A 69 -14.33 5.93 -24.80
N ARG A 70 -14.25 7.17 -24.35
CA ARG A 70 -14.30 7.51 -22.93
C ARG A 70 -15.66 7.15 -22.33
N LEU A 71 -15.69 6.29 -21.30
CA LEU A 71 -16.90 5.75 -20.68
C LEU A 71 -17.25 6.36 -19.31
N ALA A 72 -16.36 7.17 -18.73
CA ALA A 72 -16.54 7.78 -17.42
C ALA A 72 -15.81 9.13 -17.27
N ASP A 73 -16.12 9.87 -16.23
CA ASP A 73 -15.39 11.11 -15.87
C ASP A 73 -14.04 10.82 -15.25
N ALA A 74 -13.96 9.76 -14.44
CA ALA A 74 -12.75 9.33 -13.76
C ALA A 74 -12.52 7.82 -13.94
N ALA A 75 -11.26 7.38 -13.73
CA ALA A 75 -10.90 5.99 -13.64
C ALA A 75 -10.18 5.69 -12.32
N VAL A 76 -10.51 4.57 -11.70
CA VAL A 76 -9.72 3.95 -10.64
C VAL A 76 -8.81 2.93 -11.31
N ILE A 77 -7.50 3.03 -11.10
CA ILE A 77 -6.53 2.07 -11.59
C ILE A 77 -5.95 1.33 -10.37
N ALA A 78 -6.36 0.08 -10.21
CA ALA A 78 -6.03 -0.79 -9.08
C ALA A 78 -5.48 -2.15 -9.56
N THR A 79 -4.63 -2.10 -10.57
CA THR A 79 -3.95 -3.23 -11.20
C THR A 79 -2.59 -3.51 -10.51
N MET A 80 -1.74 -4.31 -11.13
CA MET A 80 -0.39 -4.57 -10.61
C MET A 80 0.56 -3.39 -10.92
N ASP A 81 1.54 -3.18 -10.06
CA ASP A 81 2.45 -2.03 -10.03
C ASP A 81 2.95 -1.56 -11.42
N ARG A 82 3.39 -2.51 -12.25
CA ARG A 82 3.95 -2.22 -13.58
C ARG A 82 2.91 -1.90 -14.66
N GLN A 83 1.62 -2.06 -14.35
CA GLN A 83 0.52 -1.73 -15.25
C GLN A 83 -0.03 -0.32 -15.02
N HIS A 84 0.31 0.32 -13.91
CA HIS A 84 -0.24 1.60 -13.50
C HIS A 84 0.01 2.70 -14.55
N VAL A 85 1.25 2.99 -14.89
CA VAL A 85 1.57 4.07 -15.83
C VAL A 85 1.17 3.73 -17.27
N PRO A 86 1.38 2.50 -17.81
CA PRO A 86 0.83 2.09 -19.09
C PRO A 86 -0.68 2.28 -19.26
N GLN A 87 -1.45 2.18 -18.17
CA GLN A 87 -2.90 2.44 -18.17
C GLN A 87 -3.25 3.90 -17.85
N ALA A 88 -2.51 4.54 -16.93
CA ALA A 88 -2.79 5.90 -16.50
C ALA A 88 -2.55 6.95 -17.61
N VAL A 89 -1.47 6.81 -18.39
CA VAL A 89 -1.14 7.73 -19.47
C VAL A 89 -2.26 7.81 -20.51
N PRO A 90 -2.71 6.70 -21.15
CA PRO A 90 -3.82 6.78 -22.09
C PRO A 90 -5.14 7.22 -21.45
N ALA A 91 -5.38 6.90 -20.18
CA ALA A 91 -6.56 7.38 -19.46
C ALA A 91 -6.57 8.91 -19.34
N LEU A 92 -5.44 9.53 -18.91
CA LEU A 92 -5.31 10.99 -18.86
C LEU A 92 -5.50 11.65 -20.24
N GLN A 93 -4.87 11.09 -21.28
CA GLN A 93 -5.00 11.56 -22.66
C GLN A 93 -6.43 11.51 -23.19
N LYS A 94 -7.23 10.54 -22.71
CA LYS A 94 -8.67 10.45 -22.99
C LYS A 94 -9.53 11.38 -22.12
N GLY A 95 -8.93 12.09 -21.18
CA GLY A 95 -9.61 13.05 -20.33
C GLY A 95 -10.22 12.50 -19.05
N TYR A 96 -9.82 11.30 -18.61
CA TYR A 96 -10.17 10.81 -17.27
C TYR A 96 -9.36 11.57 -16.20
N ASP A 97 -9.97 11.88 -15.05
CA ASP A 97 -9.27 12.11 -13.80
C ASP A 97 -9.01 10.75 -13.14
N LEU A 98 -7.95 10.62 -12.34
CA LEU A 98 -7.53 9.31 -11.83
C LEU A 98 -7.52 9.22 -10.30
N LEU A 99 -7.99 8.09 -9.79
CA LEU A 99 -7.61 7.53 -8.51
C LEU A 99 -6.67 6.36 -8.80
N LEU A 100 -5.39 6.51 -8.46
CA LEU A 100 -4.31 5.59 -8.88
C LEU A 100 -3.74 4.85 -7.68
N GLU A 101 -3.73 3.52 -7.73
CA GLU A 101 -3.07 2.72 -6.69
C GLU A 101 -1.56 2.97 -6.64
N LYS A 102 -1.05 2.78 -5.45
CA LYS A 102 0.39 2.85 -5.17
C LYS A 102 1.06 1.46 -5.36
N PRO A 103 2.36 1.43 -5.65
CA PRO A 103 3.21 2.55 -6.07
C PRO A 103 2.85 3.03 -7.49
N VAL A 104 3.14 4.27 -7.79
CA VAL A 104 2.85 4.83 -9.13
C VAL A 104 3.60 4.05 -10.22
N SER A 105 4.90 3.83 -10.03
CA SER A 105 5.75 2.96 -10.87
C SER A 105 7.06 2.62 -10.17
N PRO A 106 7.67 1.46 -10.47
CA PRO A 106 9.06 1.17 -10.10
C PRO A 106 10.12 1.91 -10.95
N SER A 107 9.73 2.74 -11.92
CA SER A 107 10.61 3.55 -12.77
C SER A 107 10.36 5.04 -12.52
N LEU A 108 11.44 5.81 -12.24
CA LEU A 108 11.35 7.27 -12.13
C LEU A 108 10.97 7.92 -13.45
N GLU A 109 11.44 7.37 -14.59
CA GLU A 109 11.12 7.86 -15.92
C GLU A 109 9.60 7.76 -16.19
N GLU A 110 8.98 6.66 -15.77
CA GLU A 110 7.51 6.51 -15.86
C GLU A 110 6.77 7.45 -14.91
N CYS A 111 7.26 7.64 -13.69
CA CYS A 111 6.72 8.61 -12.75
C CYS A 111 6.73 10.04 -13.34
N ASP A 112 7.87 10.44 -13.91
CA ASP A 112 8.03 11.77 -14.53
C ASP A 112 7.20 11.89 -15.82
N LEU A 113 7.07 10.83 -16.61
CA LEU A 113 6.17 10.78 -17.76
C LEU A 113 4.72 11.02 -17.33
N LEU A 114 4.25 10.31 -16.31
CA LEU A 114 2.87 10.46 -15.83
C LEU A 114 2.61 11.89 -15.30
N ALA A 115 3.55 12.45 -14.52
CA ALA A 115 3.45 13.81 -14.02
C ALA A 115 3.38 14.86 -15.17
N ARG A 116 4.19 14.66 -16.21
CA ARG A 116 4.16 15.51 -17.41
C ARG A 116 2.80 15.41 -18.12
N VAL A 117 2.32 14.19 -18.40
CA VAL A 117 1.04 14.00 -19.10
C VAL A 117 -0.13 14.53 -18.29
N ALA A 118 -0.13 14.39 -16.96
CA ALA A 118 -1.15 14.96 -16.09
C ALA A 118 -1.21 16.49 -16.23
N ARG A 119 -0.05 17.16 -16.24
CA ARG A 119 0.04 18.62 -16.47
C ARG A 119 -0.41 19.02 -17.86
N GLU A 120 0.05 18.33 -18.91
CA GLU A 120 -0.30 18.62 -20.31
C GLU A 120 -1.80 18.47 -20.58
N THR A 121 -2.44 17.47 -19.98
CA THR A 121 -3.87 17.21 -20.14
C THR A 121 -4.76 18.02 -19.19
N GLY A 122 -4.17 18.63 -18.17
CA GLY A 122 -4.89 19.32 -17.10
C GLY A 122 -5.78 18.36 -16.26
N ARG A 123 -5.46 17.06 -16.25
CA ARG A 123 -6.19 16.04 -15.48
C ARG A 123 -5.58 15.84 -14.11
N ARG A 124 -6.44 15.49 -13.17
CA ARG A 124 -6.04 15.28 -11.77
C ARG A 124 -5.71 13.80 -11.54
N VAL A 125 -4.65 13.56 -10.78
CA VAL A 125 -4.29 12.22 -10.31
C VAL A 125 -4.17 12.27 -8.79
N VAL A 126 -4.96 11.46 -8.11
CA VAL A 126 -4.89 11.23 -6.66
C VAL A 126 -4.30 9.85 -6.45
N VAL A 127 -3.19 9.76 -5.73
CA VAL A 127 -2.50 8.49 -5.43
C VAL A 127 -3.03 7.90 -4.13
N CYS A 128 -3.22 6.60 -4.07
CA CYS A 128 -3.87 5.90 -2.95
C CYS A 128 -2.98 5.77 -1.70
N HIS A 129 -2.39 6.87 -1.21
CA HIS A 129 -1.71 6.93 0.09
C HIS A 129 -2.72 7.09 1.22
N VAL A 130 -3.45 6.03 1.52
CA VAL A 130 -4.63 6.01 2.39
C VAL A 130 -4.34 6.43 3.83
N LEU A 131 -3.11 6.27 4.34
CA LEU A 131 -2.78 6.54 5.73
C LEU A 131 -2.97 8.00 6.14
N ARG A 132 -2.75 8.97 5.23
CA ARG A 132 -3.01 10.40 5.50
C ARG A 132 -4.47 10.70 5.85
N TYR A 133 -5.40 9.81 5.45
CA TYR A 133 -6.84 10.01 5.64
C TYR A 133 -7.38 9.37 6.93
N THR A 134 -6.55 8.64 7.68
CA THR A 134 -6.94 8.03 8.95
C THR A 134 -7.11 9.08 10.06
N ALA A 135 -8.01 8.83 11.00
CA ALA A 135 -8.20 9.70 12.16
C ALA A 135 -6.92 9.81 13.01
N PHE A 136 -6.21 8.69 13.15
CA PHE A 136 -4.97 8.60 13.91
C PHE A 136 -3.89 9.56 13.38
N TYR A 137 -3.54 9.46 12.10
CA TYR A 137 -2.49 10.31 11.54
C TYR A 137 -2.93 11.76 11.31
N LYS A 138 -4.22 12.02 11.11
CA LYS A 138 -4.74 13.40 11.15
C LYS A 138 -4.54 14.04 12.52
N LYS A 139 -4.71 13.29 13.61
CA LYS A 139 -4.44 13.80 14.96
C LYS A 139 -2.95 14.06 15.19
N VAL A 140 -2.08 13.16 14.72
CA VAL A 140 -0.62 13.40 14.75
C VAL A 140 -0.27 14.70 14.00
N LYS A 141 -0.81 14.86 12.78
CA LYS A 141 -0.58 16.06 11.95
C LYS A 141 -1.08 17.34 12.64
N GLU A 142 -2.28 17.30 13.21
CA GLU A 142 -2.84 18.44 13.98
C GLU A 142 -1.89 18.90 15.11
N LEU A 143 -1.34 17.95 15.88
CA LEU A 143 -0.42 18.26 16.97
C LEU A 143 0.90 18.85 16.46
N LEU A 144 1.46 18.26 15.39
CA LEU A 144 2.72 18.75 14.81
C LEU A 144 2.56 20.13 14.17
N ASP A 145 1.48 20.35 13.38
CA ASP A 145 1.19 21.65 12.75
C ASP A 145 0.84 22.71 13.78
N GLY A 146 0.22 22.32 14.88
CA GLY A 146 -0.03 23.19 16.04
C GLY A 146 1.24 23.57 16.82
N GLY A 147 2.43 23.09 16.44
CA GLY A 147 3.69 23.40 17.08
C GLY A 147 3.90 22.73 18.44
N ALA A 148 3.15 21.66 18.74
CA ALA A 148 3.16 21.01 20.06
C ALA A 148 4.56 20.53 20.50
N VAL A 149 5.45 20.20 19.55
CA VAL A 149 6.84 19.81 19.79
C VAL A 149 7.86 20.88 19.34
N GLY A 150 7.40 22.04 18.86
CA GLY A 150 8.23 23.02 18.19
C GLY A 150 8.66 22.56 16.79
N GLN A 151 9.85 22.95 16.34
CA GLN A 151 10.40 22.48 15.06
C GLN A 151 10.84 21.01 15.20
N VAL A 152 10.34 20.13 14.32
CA VAL A 152 10.76 18.72 14.26
C VAL A 152 12.21 18.66 13.75
N MET A 153 13.12 18.05 14.53
CA MET A 153 14.54 17.90 14.21
C MET A 153 14.91 16.50 13.78
N THR A 154 14.20 15.49 14.32
CA THR A 154 14.44 14.09 13.98
C THR A 154 13.13 13.31 14.00
N VAL A 155 12.95 12.44 13.02
CA VAL A 155 11.88 11.44 13.01
C VAL A 155 12.51 10.05 13.05
N GLN A 156 11.98 9.18 13.91
CA GLN A 156 12.25 7.74 13.91
C GLN A 156 10.97 7.00 13.67
N ALA A 157 10.95 6.12 12.68
CA ALA A 157 9.74 5.37 12.36
C ALA A 157 10.06 3.93 11.96
N ILE A 158 9.09 3.04 12.17
CA ILE A 158 9.16 1.65 11.79
C ILE A 158 7.85 1.18 11.18
N GLU A 159 7.95 0.44 10.07
CA GLU A 159 6.90 -0.42 9.52
C GLU A 159 7.19 -1.86 9.94
N ASN A 160 6.34 -2.39 10.79
CA ASN A 160 6.32 -3.78 11.19
C ASN A 160 5.44 -4.57 10.22
N VAL A 161 6.06 -5.41 9.40
CA VAL A 161 5.36 -6.34 8.53
C VAL A 161 5.27 -7.67 9.24
N GLY A 162 4.05 -8.12 9.56
CA GLY A 162 3.86 -9.40 10.25
C GLY A 162 4.51 -10.56 9.48
N TYR A 163 5.10 -11.51 10.20
CA TYR A 163 5.81 -12.67 9.63
C TYR A 163 4.96 -13.44 8.60
N TRP A 164 3.67 -13.53 8.84
CA TRP A 164 2.69 -14.14 7.96
C TRP A 164 2.42 -13.30 6.71
N HIS A 165 2.39 -11.96 6.85
CA HIS A 165 2.23 -11.02 5.73
C HIS A 165 3.47 -11.02 4.83
N GLN A 166 4.68 -10.99 5.41
CA GLN A 166 5.92 -11.14 4.67
C GLN A 166 5.92 -12.45 3.86
N SER A 167 5.59 -13.57 4.53
CA SER A 167 5.52 -14.88 3.91
C SER A 167 4.48 -14.96 2.78
N HIS A 168 3.32 -14.34 2.99
CA HIS A 168 2.22 -14.33 2.02
C HIS A 168 2.56 -13.49 0.80
N SER A 169 2.85 -12.20 0.99
CA SER A 169 2.93 -11.23 -0.09
C SER A 169 4.29 -11.17 -0.77
N PHE A 170 5.38 -11.25 0.03
CA PHE A 170 6.73 -10.90 -0.39
C PHE A 170 7.68 -12.10 -0.52
N VAL A 171 7.22 -13.30 -0.12
CA VAL A 171 7.96 -14.56 -0.32
C VAL A 171 7.23 -15.49 -1.28
N ARG A 172 5.93 -15.73 -1.11
CA ARG A 172 5.12 -16.63 -1.94
C ARG A 172 4.34 -15.93 -3.03
N GLY A 173 3.90 -14.70 -2.76
CA GLY A 173 2.92 -13.95 -3.53
C GLY A 173 3.47 -13.13 -4.68
N ASN A 174 2.62 -12.25 -5.18
CA ASN A 174 2.86 -11.49 -6.41
C ASN A 174 3.95 -10.42 -6.28
N TRP A 175 4.29 -10.00 -5.06
CA TRP A 175 5.31 -8.98 -4.78
C TRP A 175 6.65 -9.58 -4.34
N ARG A 176 6.89 -10.88 -4.59
CA ARG A 176 8.12 -11.58 -4.20
C ARG A 176 9.34 -11.24 -5.06
N ARG A 177 9.12 -10.71 -6.27
CA ARG A 177 10.19 -10.41 -7.21
C ARG A 177 10.15 -8.96 -7.68
N THR A 178 11.32 -8.34 -7.63
CA THR A 178 11.50 -6.93 -8.04
C THR A 178 11.23 -6.71 -9.53
N ASP A 179 11.59 -7.68 -10.39
CA ASP A 179 11.40 -7.60 -11.83
C ASP A 179 9.93 -7.85 -12.27
N GLU A 180 9.14 -8.55 -11.46
CA GLU A 180 7.71 -8.78 -11.70
C GLU A 180 6.84 -7.67 -11.10
N SER A 181 7.28 -7.02 -10.01
CA SER A 181 6.54 -5.95 -9.32
C SER A 181 7.44 -4.74 -9.04
N SER A 182 7.84 -4.54 -7.79
CA SER A 182 8.64 -3.41 -7.31
C SER A 182 9.56 -3.85 -6.18
N PRO A 183 10.64 -3.12 -5.86
CA PRO A 183 11.37 -3.30 -4.60
C PRO A 183 10.44 -3.20 -3.39
N MET A 184 10.68 -4.01 -2.34
CA MET A 184 9.84 -4.08 -1.14
C MET A 184 9.60 -2.70 -0.51
N LEU A 185 10.64 -1.88 -0.40
CA LEU A 185 10.52 -0.55 0.19
C LEU A 185 9.55 0.35 -0.61
N LEU A 186 9.59 0.28 -1.94
CA LEU A 186 8.66 1.03 -2.78
C LEU A 186 7.25 0.45 -2.69
N GLN A 187 7.10 -0.85 -2.85
CA GLN A 187 5.78 -1.50 -2.87
C GLN A 187 5.03 -1.31 -1.56
N LYS A 188 5.70 -1.59 -0.43
CA LYS A 188 5.06 -1.56 0.90
C LYS A 188 5.18 -0.20 1.58
N CYS A 189 6.37 0.38 1.58
CA CYS A 189 6.69 1.51 2.45
C CYS A 189 6.62 2.88 1.75
N CYS A 190 6.21 2.96 0.47
CA CYS A 190 5.90 4.25 -0.12
C CYS A 190 4.78 4.99 0.65
N HIS A 191 3.86 4.25 1.27
CA HIS A 191 2.89 4.81 2.21
C HIS A 191 3.56 5.52 3.40
N ASP A 192 4.57 4.88 3.99
CA ASP A 192 5.25 5.35 5.18
C ASP A 192 6.12 6.56 4.85
N LEU A 193 6.88 6.48 3.77
CA LEU A 193 7.70 7.60 3.31
C LEU A 193 6.85 8.82 2.98
N ASP A 194 5.72 8.63 2.27
CA ASP A 194 4.75 9.68 2.00
C ASP A 194 4.16 10.28 3.28
N LEU A 195 3.76 9.40 4.21
CA LEU A 195 3.16 9.78 5.48
C LEU A 195 4.11 10.64 6.32
N TYR A 196 5.36 10.18 6.52
CA TYR A 196 6.29 10.88 7.42
C TYR A 196 6.82 12.18 6.83
N LEU A 197 6.96 12.28 5.50
CA LEU A 197 7.22 13.55 4.83
C LEU A 197 6.09 14.55 5.07
N TRP A 198 4.85 14.12 4.87
CA TRP A 198 3.67 14.95 5.11
C TRP A 198 3.56 15.38 6.58
N LEU A 199 3.74 14.45 7.53
CA LEU A 199 3.69 14.75 8.96
C LEU A 199 4.76 15.76 9.37
N ALA A 200 6.00 15.57 8.91
CA ALA A 200 7.10 16.47 9.20
C ALA A 200 7.02 17.81 8.44
N GLY A 201 6.28 17.86 7.33
CA GLY A 201 6.18 19.04 6.47
C GLY A 201 7.52 19.41 5.81
N LYS A 202 8.31 18.40 5.40
CA LYS A 202 9.70 18.57 4.94
C LYS A 202 9.96 17.77 3.69
N SER A 203 10.96 18.19 2.90
CA SER A 203 11.45 17.52 1.71
C SER A 203 12.82 16.89 1.95
N ALA A 204 13.04 15.75 1.28
CA ALA A 204 14.28 15.01 1.38
C ALA A 204 15.38 15.57 0.48
N LYS A 205 16.63 15.53 0.96
CA LYS A 205 17.82 15.97 0.24
C LYS A 205 18.65 14.80 -0.26
N ARG A 206 18.95 13.84 0.62
CA ARG A 206 19.73 12.64 0.28
C ARG A 206 19.35 11.45 1.16
N VAL A 207 19.65 10.25 0.66
CA VAL A 207 19.27 8.97 1.26
C VAL A 207 20.45 8.02 1.33
N SER A 208 20.56 7.26 2.44
CA SER A 208 21.44 6.10 2.58
C SER A 208 20.64 4.92 3.15
N SER A 209 20.91 3.70 2.66
CA SER A 209 20.08 2.54 3.02
C SER A 209 20.89 1.24 3.02
N PHE A 210 20.54 0.33 3.95
CA PHE A 210 21.02 -1.05 4.05
C PHE A 210 19.84 -1.99 4.23
N GLY A 211 19.91 -3.17 3.61
CA GLY A 211 18.89 -4.20 3.70
C GLY A 211 19.20 -5.38 2.81
N SER A 212 18.60 -6.53 3.08
CA SER A 212 18.85 -7.75 2.30
C SER A 212 17.69 -8.73 2.42
N ASN A 213 17.68 -9.76 1.57
CA ASN A 213 16.93 -11.00 1.78
C ASN A 213 17.89 -11.99 2.48
N SER A 214 18.03 -11.85 3.78
CA SER A 214 19.00 -12.63 4.55
C SER A 214 18.47 -13.94 5.10
N PHE A 215 17.15 -14.08 5.23
CA PHE A 215 16.53 -15.21 5.92
C PHE A 215 15.68 -16.11 5.00
N PHE A 216 14.84 -15.55 4.15
CA PHE A 216 13.94 -16.34 3.30
C PHE A 216 14.65 -16.88 2.05
N ASN A 217 15.60 -17.80 2.27
CA ASN A 217 16.41 -18.43 1.22
C ASN A 217 16.81 -19.85 1.64
N ALA A 218 17.33 -20.63 0.71
CA ALA A 218 17.65 -22.05 0.90
C ALA A 218 18.71 -22.33 1.99
N ALA A 219 19.60 -21.36 2.31
CA ALA A 219 20.62 -21.53 3.35
C ALA A 219 20.01 -21.62 4.75
N HIS A 220 18.81 -21.08 4.96
CA HIS A 220 18.10 -21.08 6.25
C HIS A 220 16.98 -22.14 6.32
N ALA A 221 16.85 -22.99 5.29
CA ALA A 221 15.88 -24.07 5.33
C ALA A 221 16.15 -25.02 6.49
N PRO A 222 15.16 -25.28 7.38
CA PRO A 222 15.34 -26.22 8.47
C PRO A 222 15.59 -27.64 7.93
N LYS A 223 16.32 -28.44 8.70
CA LYS A 223 16.61 -29.83 8.32
C LYS A 223 15.31 -30.61 8.07
N GLY A 224 15.22 -31.22 6.89
CA GLY A 224 14.03 -31.97 6.48
C GLY A 224 12.89 -31.11 5.95
N ALA A 225 13.13 -29.84 5.65
CA ALA A 225 12.16 -29.01 4.95
C ALA A 225 11.87 -29.58 3.56
N ALA A 226 10.57 -29.72 3.24
CA ALA A 226 10.12 -30.10 1.89
C ALA A 226 9.97 -28.86 1.00
N ALA A 227 9.85 -29.07 -0.31
CA ALA A 227 9.60 -27.97 -1.26
C ALA A 227 8.25 -27.27 -1.04
N ARG A 228 7.26 -27.99 -0.50
CA ARG A 228 5.94 -27.49 -0.12
C ARG A 228 5.58 -27.92 1.29
N CYS A 229 4.78 -27.13 1.98
CA CYS A 229 4.40 -27.43 3.38
C CYS A 229 3.63 -28.75 3.55
N LEU A 230 2.85 -29.17 2.52
CA LEU A 230 2.06 -30.39 2.53
C LEU A 230 2.80 -31.66 2.05
N ASP A 231 4.04 -31.54 1.58
CA ASP A 231 4.79 -32.68 1.00
C ASP A 231 5.61 -33.46 2.06
N GLY A 232 5.05 -33.63 3.25
CA GLY A 232 5.72 -34.37 4.33
C GLY A 232 6.89 -33.63 4.98
N CYS A 233 6.81 -32.32 5.10
CA CYS A 233 7.84 -31.48 5.72
C CYS A 233 8.10 -31.87 7.16
N ALA A 234 9.32 -32.31 7.47
CA ALA A 234 9.71 -32.73 8.83
C ALA A 234 9.80 -31.54 9.82
N ALA A 235 9.97 -30.32 9.32
CA ALA A 235 10.04 -29.11 10.14
C ALA A 235 8.65 -28.49 10.46
N LYS A 236 7.55 -29.06 9.96
CA LYS A 236 6.20 -28.49 10.03
C LYS A 236 5.78 -28.11 11.44
N ALA A 237 6.06 -28.94 12.44
CA ALA A 237 5.62 -28.74 13.82
C ALA A 237 6.12 -27.40 14.39
N ASP A 238 7.37 -27.04 14.13
CA ASP A 238 8.03 -25.87 14.72
C ASP A 238 8.12 -24.68 13.74
N CYS A 239 7.71 -24.84 12.47
CA CYS A 239 7.79 -23.80 11.46
C CYS A 239 6.66 -22.76 11.65
N PRO A 240 6.97 -21.48 11.95
CA PRO A 240 5.94 -20.45 12.05
C PRO A 240 5.39 -20.06 10.66
N PHE A 241 6.14 -20.34 9.61
CA PHE A 241 5.79 -20.00 8.22
C PHE A 241 5.03 -21.13 7.50
N ASP A 242 4.61 -22.17 8.23
CA ASP A 242 3.82 -23.27 7.64
C ASP A 242 2.50 -22.74 7.05
N ALA A 243 2.21 -23.13 5.80
CA ALA A 243 1.07 -22.59 5.08
C ALA A 243 -0.28 -22.97 5.69
N GLU A 244 -0.41 -24.19 6.28
CA GLU A 244 -1.65 -24.56 6.97
C GLU A 244 -1.82 -23.75 8.26
N LYS A 245 -0.72 -23.50 8.99
CA LYS A 245 -0.81 -22.62 10.15
C LYS A 245 -1.29 -21.23 9.74
N ILE A 246 -0.69 -20.61 8.72
CA ILE A 246 -1.04 -19.25 8.31
C ILE A 246 -2.46 -19.16 7.75
N TYR A 247 -2.85 -20.07 6.84
CA TYR A 247 -4.10 -19.90 6.07
C TYR A 247 -5.28 -20.72 6.62
N LEU A 248 -5.04 -21.74 7.46
CA LEU A 248 -6.13 -22.53 8.04
C LEU A 248 -6.36 -22.16 9.50
N THR A 249 -5.34 -22.26 10.35
CA THR A 249 -5.53 -22.29 11.81
C THR A 249 -5.11 -21.02 12.57
N ASN A 250 -4.40 -20.08 11.96
CA ASN A 250 -4.01 -18.83 12.62
C ASN A 250 -5.24 -18.03 13.05
N ALA A 251 -5.24 -17.53 14.29
CA ALA A 251 -6.38 -16.83 14.86
C ALA A 251 -6.77 -15.54 14.11
N ALA A 252 -5.81 -14.87 13.44
CA ALA A 252 -6.05 -13.62 12.72
C ALA A 252 -6.21 -13.81 11.20
N THR A 253 -5.62 -14.86 10.62
CA THR A 253 -5.52 -15.00 9.15
C THR A 253 -6.12 -16.30 8.62
N GLY A 254 -6.45 -17.24 9.49
CA GLY A 254 -6.89 -18.58 9.11
C GLY A 254 -8.39 -18.67 8.85
N ILE A 255 -8.76 -19.45 7.81
CA ILE A 255 -10.16 -19.67 7.44
C ILE A 255 -10.95 -20.39 8.55
N ASP A 256 -10.31 -21.29 9.30
CA ASP A 256 -10.95 -22.03 10.40
C ASP A 256 -11.25 -21.12 11.62
N ALA A 257 -10.56 -19.99 11.71
CA ALA A 257 -10.86 -18.93 12.68
C ALA A 257 -11.94 -17.94 12.20
N GLY A 258 -12.50 -18.14 11.00
CA GLY A 258 -13.55 -17.33 10.42
C GLY A 258 -13.06 -16.20 9.50
N ASN A 259 -11.78 -16.18 9.11
CA ASN A 259 -11.27 -15.20 8.16
C ASN A 259 -11.46 -15.66 6.72
N ASP A 260 -12.55 -15.23 6.10
CA ASP A 260 -12.83 -15.41 4.67
C ASP A 260 -12.31 -14.25 3.79
N GLY A 261 -11.80 -13.18 4.40
CA GLY A 261 -11.15 -12.06 3.73
C GLY A 261 -9.66 -12.30 3.45
N TRP A 262 -8.90 -11.21 3.40
CA TRP A 262 -7.46 -11.27 3.18
C TRP A 262 -6.74 -11.89 4.39
N PRO A 263 -5.80 -12.85 4.21
CA PRO A 263 -5.21 -13.28 2.91
C PRO A 263 -5.93 -14.45 2.20
N CYS A 264 -6.96 -15.07 2.79
CA CYS A 264 -7.59 -16.28 2.25
C CYS A 264 -8.28 -16.05 0.90
N GLU A 265 -8.90 -14.88 0.68
CA GLU A 265 -9.54 -14.49 -0.60
C GLU A 265 -8.57 -14.40 -1.79
N VAL A 266 -7.26 -14.27 -1.52
CA VAL A 266 -6.22 -14.33 -2.57
C VAL A 266 -5.99 -15.76 -3.04
N LEU A 267 -6.21 -16.75 -2.16
CA LEU A 267 -6.01 -18.15 -2.45
C LEU A 267 -7.22 -18.75 -3.20
N ALA A 268 -8.42 -18.34 -2.83
CA ALA A 268 -9.66 -18.84 -3.42
C ALA A 268 -10.72 -17.73 -3.52
N ALA A 269 -11.46 -17.66 -4.62
CA ALA A 269 -12.49 -16.65 -4.82
C ALA A 269 -13.62 -16.70 -3.78
N HIS A 270 -13.94 -17.91 -3.32
CA HIS A 270 -14.87 -18.18 -2.22
C HIS A 270 -14.13 -19.01 -1.17
N PRO A 271 -13.44 -18.36 -0.21
CA PRO A 271 -12.64 -19.04 0.77
C PRO A 271 -13.49 -19.95 1.67
N ALA A 272 -13.08 -21.20 1.76
CA ALA A 272 -13.58 -22.21 2.67
C ALA A 272 -12.41 -23.14 2.99
N HIS A 273 -12.49 -23.93 4.06
CA HIS A 273 -11.42 -24.86 4.45
C HIS A 273 -10.85 -25.65 3.26
N ASP A 274 -11.72 -26.33 2.54
CA ASP A 274 -11.30 -27.23 1.44
C ASP A 274 -10.71 -26.46 0.26
N SER A 275 -11.30 -25.32 -0.13
CA SER A 275 -10.78 -24.52 -1.25
C SER A 275 -9.45 -23.87 -0.93
N VAL A 276 -9.24 -23.41 0.31
CA VAL A 276 -7.96 -22.87 0.78
C VAL A 276 -6.91 -23.98 0.89
N LEU A 277 -7.28 -25.15 1.42
CA LEU A 277 -6.38 -26.31 1.49
C LEU A 277 -5.94 -26.79 0.11
N ASP A 278 -6.84 -26.80 -0.87
CA ASP A 278 -6.53 -27.16 -2.26
C ASP A 278 -5.59 -26.12 -2.91
N ALA A 279 -5.80 -24.84 -2.65
CA ALA A 279 -4.92 -23.76 -3.10
C ALA A 279 -3.52 -23.85 -2.46
N ILE A 280 -3.43 -24.25 -1.20
CA ILE A 280 -2.13 -24.54 -0.53
C ILE A 280 -1.46 -25.75 -1.18
N ARG A 281 -2.22 -26.80 -1.54
CA ARG A 281 -1.68 -28.02 -2.14
C ARG A 281 -1.06 -27.75 -3.52
N THR A 282 -1.72 -27.00 -4.37
CA THR A 282 -1.38 -26.85 -5.79
C THR A 282 -0.79 -25.49 -6.16
N GLY A 283 -1.22 -24.43 -5.50
CA GLY A 283 -0.88 -23.04 -5.82
C GLY A 283 0.43 -22.54 -5.19
N PRO A 284 0.82 -21.31 -5.47
CA PRO A 284 2.09 -20.73 -5.01
C PRO A 284 2.18 -20.58 -3.48
N TYR A 285 1.04 -20.41 -2.81
CA TYR A 285 1.00 -20.12 -1.36
C TYR A 285 1.33 -21.32 -0.45
N GLY A 286 1.37 -22.52 -1.00
CA GLY A 286 1.84 -23.71 -0.27
C GLY A 286 3.34 -24.01 -0.40
N ARG A 287 4.11 -23.22 -1.19
CA ARG A 287 5.56 -23.38 -1.31
C ARG A 287 6.26 -23.13 0.03
N CYS A 288 7.34 -23.84 0.27
CA CYS A 288 8.22 -23.55 1.40
C CYS A 288 8.82 -22.16 1.23
N VAL A 289 8.78 -21.31 2.27
CA VAL A 289 9.34 -19.95 2.22
C VAL A 289 10.85 -19.93 1.98
N PHE A 290 11.55 -21.01 2.27
CA PHE A 290 12.99 -21.16 2.03
C PHE A 290 13.32 -21.71 0.62
N ALA A 291 12.31 -22.12 -0.16
CA ALA A 291 12.44 -22.64 -1.51
C ALA A 291 11.71 -21.76 -2.55
N CYS A 292 11.30 -20.56 -2.17
CA CYS A 292 10.74 -19.58 -3.10
C CYS A 292 11.83 -18.84 -3.88
N ASP A 293 11.42 -18.22 -4.97
CA ASP A 293 12.25 -17.45 -5.89
C ASP A 293 12.22 -15.94 -5.61
N ASN A 294 11.93 -15.57 -4.35
CA ASN A 294 11.84 -14.18 -3.90
C ASN A 294 13.22 -13.51 -3.86
N ASP A 295 13.29 -12.26 -4.31
CA ASP A 295 14.50 -11.43 -4.32
C ASP A 295 14.35 -10.10 -3.54
N VAL A 296 13.12 -9.79 -3.11
CA VAL A 296 12.88 -8.59 -2.30
C VAL A 296 13.44 -8.74 -0.88
N VAL A 297 13.77 -7.62 -0.26
CA VAL A 297 14.37 -7.61 1.08
C VAL A 297 13.39 -8.10 2.15
N ASP A 298 13.91 -8.73 3.19
CA ASP A 298 13.14 -9.13 4.38
C ASP A 298 13.27 -8.13 5.55
N HIS A 299 14.27 -7.24 5.48
CA HIS A 299 14.46 -6.08 6.36
C HIS A 299 15.25 -4.99 5.65
N GLN A 300 15.01 -3.72 6.00
CA GLN A 300 15.72 -2.57 5.43
C GLN A 300 15.69 -1.38 6.38
N VAL A 301 16.82 -0.68 6.49
CA VAL A 301 16.91 0.61 7.17
C VAL A 301 17.20 1.71 6.15
N VAL A 302 16.60 2.88 6.36
CA VAL A 302 16.75 4.04 5.50
C VAL A 302 17.03 5.26 6.36
N ASN A 303 18.08 6.00 6.06
CA ASN A 303 18.39 7.28 6.66
C ASN A 303 18.25 8.38 5.61
N VAL A 304 17.47 9.39 5.93
CA VAL A 304 17.18 10.54 5.05
C VAL A 304 17.68 11.81 5.73
N GLU A 305 18.49 12.59 5.04
CA GLU A 305 18.75 13.99 5.36
C GLU A 305 17.73 14.87 4.67
N MET A 306 17.05 15.72 5.41
CA MET A 306 16.11 16.69 4.89
C MET A 306 16.80 17.96 4.40
N THR A 307 16.13 18.74 3.59
CA THR A 307 16.66 19.99 3.02
C THR A 307 17.01 21.05 4.07
N ASP A 308 16.38 21.01 5.23
CA ASP A 308 16.64 21.91 6.36
C ASP A 308 17.68 21.37 7.37
N GLY A 309 18.32 20.23 7.07
CA GLY A 309 19.30 19.56 7.92
C GLY A 309 18.71 18.65 9.00
N SER A 310 17.39 18.58 9.16
CA SER A 310 16.75 17.58 10.03
C SER A 310 16.89 16.17 9.43
N THR A 311 16.59 15.14 10.22
CA THR A 311 16.82 13.74 9.83
C THR A 311 15.58 12.88 10.00
N PHE A 312 15.46 11.86 9.13
CA PHE A 312 14.43 10.84 9.21
C PHE A 312 15.09 9.45 9.11
N GLY A 313 14.96 8.66 10.18
CA GLY A 313 15.35 7.27 10.22
C GLY A 313 14.12 6.37 10.10
N PHE A 314 14.16 5.43 9.17
CA PHE A 314 13.07 4.50 8.91
C PHE A 314 13.57 3.06 8.90
N THR A 315 12.81 2.15 9.51
CA THR A 315 13.08 0.71 9.48
C THR A 315 11.85 -0.02 8.93
N MET A 316 12.05 -0.95 8.02
CA MET A 316 11.08 -1.96 7.63
C MET A 316 11.60 -3.33 8.06
N THR A 317 10.76 -4.16 8.66
CA THR A 317 11.10 -5.54 9.02
C THR A 317 9.93 -6.49 8.80
N GLY A 318 10.22 -7.67 8.21
CA GLY A 318 9.26 -8.76 8.01
C GLY A 318 9.22 -9.78 9.16
N PHE A 319 9.76 -9.45 10.34
CA PHE A 319 9.95 -10.37 11.48
C PHE A 319 9.18 -9.92 12.72
N THR A 320 7.93 -9.53 12.57
CA THR A 320 7.08 -9.12 13.69
C THR A 320 5.81 -9.97 13.73
N GLU A 321 5.14 -10.01 14.89
CA GLU A 321 3.86 -10.71 15.05
C GLU A 321 2.74 -9.96 14.32
N HIS A 322 2.69 -8.64 14.49
CA HIS A 322 1.61 -7.79 13.98
C HIS A 322 2.08 -6.88 12.85
N ASN A 323 1.15 -6.58 11.93
CA ASN A 323 1.31 -5.46 11.02
C ASN A 323 1.00 -4.17 11.78
N THR A 324 2.00 -3.34 12.03
CA THR A 324 1.79 -2.08 12.74
C THR A 324 2.87 -1.05 12.42
N ARG A 325 2.65 0.17 12.88
CA ARG A 325 3.57 1.29 12.73
C ARG A 325 3.79 1.96 14.07
N PHE A 326 5.05 2.34 14.30
CA PHE A 326 5.42 3.17 15.43
C PHE A 326 6.32 4.29 14.95
N ALA A 327 6.10 5.51 15.46
CA ALA A 327 6.95 6.66 15.13
C ALA A 327 7.18 7.55 16.34
N ARG A 328 8.35 8.22 16.36
CA ARG A 328 8.69 9.29 17.30
C ARG A 328 9.16 10.52 16.53
N PHE A 329 8.66 11.67 16.97
CA PHE A 329 9.03 12.98 16.46
C PHE A 329 9.72 13.75 17.59
N PHE A 330 10.97 14.11 17.38
CA PHE A 330 11.77 14.86 18.34
C PHE A 330 11.88 16.31 17.85
N GLY A 331 11.32 17.20 18.62
CA GLY A 331 11.28 18.63 18.28
C GLY A 331 12.06 19.49 19.26
N THR A 332 12.10 20.79 18.98
CA THR A 332 12.83 21.77 19.80
C THR A 332 12.14 22.13 21.13
N ALA A 333 10.86 21.75 21.30
CA ALA A 333 10.06 22.05 22.49
C ALA A 333 9.42 20.81 23.15
N GLY A 334 9.64 19.63 22.60
CA GLY A 334 9.05 18.39 23.12
C GLY A 334 9.27 17.22 22.18
N GLU A 335 8.70 16.09 22.55
CA GLU A 335 8.63 14.90 21.70
C GLU A 335 7.19 14.36 21.58
N LEU A 336 6.91 13.66 20.50
CA LEU A 336 5.65 12.99 20.27
C LEU A 336 5.93 11.55 19.83
N SER A 337 5.30 10.57 20.46
CA SER A 337 5.28 9.18 20.02
C SER A 337 3.88 8.79 19.53
N ALA A 338 3.83 8.01 18.45
CA ALA A 338 2.59 7.55 17.84
C ALA A 338 2.68 6.04 17.65
N ASP A 339 1.88 5.27 18.37
CA ASP A 339 1.80 3.81 18.30
C ASP A 339 0.45 3.41 17.70
N LEU A 340 0.48 2.95 16.47
CA LEU A 340 -0.74 2.56 15.75
C LEU A 340 -1.36 1.28 16.33
N LEU A 341 -0.56 0.40 16.97
CA LEU A 341 -1.08 -0.84 17.54
C LEU A 341 -1.96 -0.57 18.77
N SER A 342 -1.50 0.30 19.66
CA SER A 342 -2.29 0.69 20.82
C SER A 342 -3.33 1.79 20.53
N GLY A 343 -3.19 2.52 19.43
CA GLY A 343 -3.98 3.71 19.12
C GLY A 343 -3.55 4.95 19.93
N ASP A 344 -2.41 4.91 20.61
CA ASP A 344 -1.97 5.98 21.50
C ASP A 344 -1.01 6.96 20.82
N ILE A 345 -1.28 8.24 21.02
CA ILE A 345 -0.39 9.35 20.66
C ILE A 345 0.01 10.01 21.95
N THR A 346 1.29 9.93 22.32
CA THR A 346 1.83 10.53 23.55
C THR A 346 2.64 11.77 23.20
N LEU A 347 2.18 12.94 23.66
CA LEU A 347 2.87 14.21 23.55
C LEU A 347 3.57 14.51 24.87
N THR A 348 4.89 14.74 24.85
CA THR A 348 5.70 15.10 26.02
C THR A 348 6.39 16.46 25.78
N PRO A 349 5.76 17.59 26.11
CA PRO A 349 6.41 18.89 26.05
C PRO A 349 7.53 18.96 27.09
N PHE A 350 8.65 19.61 26.77
CA PHE A 350 9.77 19.70 27.70
C PHE A 350 9.39 20.42 29.00
N GLY A 351 9.72 19.80 30.15
CA GLY A 351 9.43 20.32 31.46
C GLY A 351 7.95 20.31 31.88
N LYS A 352 7.08 19.62 31.13
CA LYS A 352 5.65 19.50 31.43
C LYS A 352 5.21 18.02 31.47
N PRO A 353 4.10 17.67 32.13
CA PRO A 353 3.52 16.34 32.09
C PRO A 353 3.18 15.91 30.67
N ALA A 354 3.36 14.61 30.39
CA ALA A 354 2.92 13.99 29.15
C ALA A 354 1.40 14.01 29.03
N GLN A 355 0.91 14.08 27.80
CA GLN A 355 -0.50 13.99 27.43
C GLN A 355 -0.67 12.79 26.48
N VAL A 356 -1.69 11.97 26.72
CA VAL A 356 -2.01 10.82 25.87
C VAL A 356 -3.34 11.08 25.18
N PHE A 357 -3.36 10.91 23.87
CA PHE A 357 -4.56 10.94 23.03
C PHE A 357 -4.77 9.52 22.49
N HIS A 358 -5.88 8.91 22.83
CA HIS A 358 -6.25 7.59 22.32
C HIS A 358 -7.20 7.75 21.14
N ILE A 359 -6.86 7.14 20.01
CA ILE A 359 -7.67 7.09 18.80
C ILE A 359 -7.89 5.62 18.46
N ASP A 360 -9.13 5.18 18.51
CA ASP A 360 -9.46 3.82 18.12
C ASP A 360 -9.01 3.58 16.67
N ALA A 361 -8.02 2.72 16.52
CA ALA A 361 -7.56 2.26 15.21
C ALA A 361 -8.53 1.15 14.77
N ALA A 362 -9.37 1.43 13.78
CA ALA A 362 -10.14 0.39 13.12
C ALA A 362 -9.19 -0.56 12.39
N GLU A 363 -9.57 -1.82 12.25
CA GLU A 363 -8.79 -2.82 11.51
C GLU A 363 -8.48 -2.41 10.07
N GLY A 364 -7.46 -3.00 9.48
CA GLY A 364 -7.01 -2.72 8.12
C GLY A 364 -6.31 -1.37 7.98
N HIS A 365 -6.75 -0.55 7.04
CA HIS A 365 -6.23 0.81 6.83
C HIS A 365 -6.89 1.86 7.76
N SER A 366 -7.47 1.44 8.88
CA SER A 366 -8.01 2.33 9.93
C SER A 366 -8.94 3.44 9.40
N GLY A 367 -9.82 3.09 8.44
CA GLY A 367 -10.74 4.03 7.80
C GLY A 367 -10.11 4.94 6.73
N GLY A 368 -8.84 4.75 6.41
CA GLY A 368 -8.12 5.53 5.41
C GLY A 368 -8.69 5.40 4.00
N ASP A 369 -9.19 4.21 3.63
CA ASP A 369 -9.82 3.96 2.32
C ASP A 369 -11.09 4.81 2.15
N ALA A 370 -11.97 4.83 3.15
CA ALA A 370 -13.18 5.65 3.14
C ALA A 370 -12.83 7.15 3.09
N GLY A 371 -11.82 7.58 3.83
CA GLY A 371 -11.33 8.95 3.84
C GLY A 371 -10.75 9.39 2.51
N LEU A 372 -9.99 8.53 1.83
CA LEU A 372 -9.44 8.78 0.50
C LEU A 372 -10.56 8.90 -0.55
N VAL A 373 -11.49 7.93 -0.58
CA VAL A 373 -12.62 7.95 -1.52
C VAL A 373 -13.47 9.20 -1.29
N LYS A 374 -13.72 9.59 -0.03
CA LYS A 374 -14.41 10.83 0.28
C LYS A 374 -13.70 12.04 -0.32
N ALA A 375 -12.40 12.19 -0.09
CA ALA A 375 -11.62 13.31 -0.62
C ALA A 375 -11.63 13.35 -2.16
N PHE A 376 -11.54 12.18 -2.80
CA PHE A 376 -11.64 12.06 -4.25
C PHE A 376 -13.02 12.46 -4.77
N VAL A 377 -14.09 12.00 -4.13
CA VAL A 377 -15.47 12.37 -4.52
C VAL A 377 -15.70 13.88 -4.36
N GLU A 378 -15.29 14.47 -3.24
CA GLU A 378 -15.37 15.92 -3.04
C GLU A 378 -14.64 16.70 -4.12
N LEU A 379 -13.41 16.27 -4.46
CA LEU A 379 -12.63 16.87 -5.56
C LEU A 379 -13.35 16.76 -6.90
N MET A 380 -13.93 15.61 -7.24
CA MET A 380 -14.64 15.39 -8.50
C MET A 380 -15.91 16.20 -8.62
N LEU A 381 -16.59 16.48 -7.52
CA LEU A 381 -17.78 17.33 -7.45
C LEU A 381 -17.45 18.85 -7.46
N GLY A 382 -16.15 19.19 -7.50
CA GLY A 382 -15.68 20.58 -7.57
C GLY A 382 -15.49 21.24 -6.19
N GLY A 383 -15.30 20.44 -5.16
CA GLY A 383 -14.84 20.90 -3.85
C GLY A 383 -13.35 21.24 -3.86
N GLU A 384 -12.93 22.09 -2.94
CA GLU A 384 -11.51 22.40 -2.75
C GLU A 384 -10.79 21.22 -2.09
N PRO A 385 -9.62 20.80 -2.61
CA PRO A 385 -8.85 19.75 -2.00
C PRO A 385 -8.30 20.20 -0.65
N GLY A 386 -8.50 19.40 0.39
CA GLY A 386 -7.86 19.62 1.68
C GLY A 386 -6.33 19.49 1.60
N SER A 387 -5.61 20.06 2.57
CA SER A 387 -4.13 20.03 2.65
C SER A 387 -3.52 18.62 2.73
N GLY A 388 -4.34 17.61 2.98
CA GLY A 388 -3.94 16.18 3.02
C GLY A 388 -4.07 15.46 1.69
N LEU A 389 -4.51 16.13 0.59
CA LEU A 389 -4.69 15.46 -0.69
C LEU A 389 -3.38 14.88 -1.21
N THR A 390 -3.41 13.60 -1.54
CA THR A 390 -2.28 12.84 -2.11
C THR A 390 -2.23 13.02 -3.63
N SER A 391 -2.03 14.28 -4.08
CA SER A 391 -1.83 14.56 -5.50
C SER A 391 -0.56 13.89 -6.03
N LEU A 392 -0.49 13.65 -7.34
CA LEU A 392 0.64 12.97 -7.96
C LEU A 392 1.99 13.64 -7.62
N ASP A 393 2.10 14.96 -7.78
CA ASP A 393 3.36 15.67 -7.55
C ASP A 393 3.86 15.52 -6.10
N VAL A 394 2.96 15.55 -5.12
CA VAL A 394 3.30 15.32 -3.70
C VAL A 394 3.70 13.87 -3.46
N SER A 395 2.99 12.92 -4.05
CA SER A 395 3.23 11.48 -3.85
C SER A 395 4.53 11.00 -4.48
N LEU A 396 5.00 11.63 -5.57
CA LEU A 396 6.23 11.22 -6.24
C LEU A 396 7.50 11.42 -5.40
N GLU A 397 7.49 12.29 -4.39
CA GLU A 397 8.64 12.45 -3.51
C GLU A 397 8.94 11.18 -2.72
N SER A 398 7.91 10.49 -2.21
CA SER A 398 8.08 9.19 -1.54
C SER A 398 8.66 8.12 -2.45
N HIS A 399 8.29 8.13 -3.74
CA HIS A 399 8.81 7.21 -4.75
C HIS A 399 10.29 7.48 -5.04
N ARG A 400 10.68 8.76 -5.17
CA ARG A 400 12.09 9.15 -5.34
C ARG A 400 12.94 8.68 -4.17
N ILE A 401 12.47 8.84 -2.92
CA ILE A 401 13.17 8.35 -1.73
C ILE A 401 13.28 6.83 -1.77
N ALA A 402 12.19 6.10 -2.04
CA ALA A 402 12.21 4.64 -2.05
C ALA A 402 13.17 4.07 -3.11
N LEU A 403 13.17 4.63 -4.31
CA LEU A 403 14.06 4.21 -5.40
C LEU A 403 15.52 4.62 -5.16
N ALA A 404 15.76 5.80 -4.56
CA ALA A 404 17.09 6.22 -4.12
C ALA A 404 17.62 5.32 -2.99
N ALA A 405 16.77 4.92 -2.05
CA ALA A 405 17.13 3.98 -0.99
C ALA A 405 17.50 2.59 -1.56
N GLU A 406 16.76 2.12 -2.55
CA GLU A 406 17.10 0.87 -3.24
C GLU A 406 18.45 0.98 -3.98
N LYS A 407 18.67 2.08 -4.70
CA LYS A 407 19.96 2.37 -5.35
C LYS A 407 21.11 2.42 -4.35
N SER A 408 20.91 3.08 -3.21
CA SER A 408 21.88 3.14 -2.11
C SER A 408 22.18 1.74 -1.55
N ARG A 409 21.15 0.95 -1.27
CA ARG A 409 21.28 -0.42 -0.77
C ARG A 409 22.13 -1.30 -1.70
N LEU A 410 21.83 -1.26 -2.99
CA LEU A 410 22.58 -2.01 -4.02
C LEU A 410 24.03 -1.51 -4.17
N ALA A 411 24.30 -0.27 -3.81
CA ALA A 411 25.63 0.35 -3.80
C ALA A 411 26.33 0.27 -2.42
N GLY A 412 25.92 -0.66 -1.54
CA GLY A 412 26.54 -0.88 -0.24
C GLY A 412 26.34 0.26 0.76
N GLY A 413 25.23 1.00 0.65
CA GLY A 413 24.88 2.09 1.55
C GLY A 413 25.38 3.47 1.14
N ALA A 414 25.94 3.60 -0.07
CA ALA A 414 26.40 4.91 -0.57
C ALA A 414 25.25 5.92 -0.59
N ALA A 415 25.53 7.16 -0.17
CA ALA A 415 24.52 8.21 -0.18
C ALA A 415 24.10 8.57 -1.61
N VAL A 416 22.80 8.73 -1.83
CA VAL A 416 22.17 9.13 -3.09
C VAL A 416 21.51 10.48 -2.89
N GLU A 417 21.95 11.49 -3.66
CA GLU A 417 21.31 12.82 -3.68
C GLU A 417 19.97 12.73 -4.40
N LEU A 418 18.96 13.43 -3.86
CA LEU A 418 17.65 13.61 -4.47
C LEU A 418 17.62 14.98 -5.19
N GLN A 419 17.30 14.93 -6.47
CA GLN A 419 17.16 16.12 -7.33
C GLN A 419 15.74 16.63 -7.34
#